data_c728b383764d44d10285f7558e0c9475
#
_entry.id   c728b383764d44d10285f7558e0c9475
#
_cell.length_a   1.000
_cell.length_b   1.000
_cell.length_c   1.000
_cell.angle_alpha   90.00
_cell.angle_beta   90.00
_cell.angle_gamma   90.00
#
_symmetry.space_group_name_H-M   'P 1'
#
loop_
_entity.id
_entity.type
_entity.pdbx_description
1 polymer ?
#
loop_
_entity_poly.entity_id
_entity_poly.type
_entity_poly.pdbx_seq_one_letter_code
_entity_poly.pdbx_strand_id
1 'polypeptide(L)'
;MLYSLYNMSSMKWRGFLHLANPNPRPFLNPRNTGMSATQTISPKEAETALLELNQELNRLQRAIRLAIQEQLSKMVGLSFDDLEKNRELAESIHQLLDSHGLRVRCPECGHPAILRVLPRGDSSGVFVFDHTIEGKRTFHGGRKTVPIIRLVAKPPRKSRRTAAKPSKI
;
A
#
# COMPACT_ATOMS: atom_id res chain seq x y z
N MET A 1 14.17 -30.90 -30.35
CA MET A 1 14.03 -29.49 -29.91
C MET A 1 14.00 -29.47 -28.39
N LEU A 2 15.13 -29.10 -27.77
CA LEU A 2 15.35 -29.15 -26.32
C LEU A 2 14.91 -27.82 -25.70
N TYR A 3 13.86 -27.81 -24.94
CA TYR A 3 13.50 -26.67 -24.09
C TYR A 3 14.25 -26.75 -22.77
N SER A 4 15.16 -25.81 -22.59
CA SER A 4 15.95 -25.58 -21.40
C SER A 4 15.04 -25.25 -20.21
N LEU A 5 15.02 -26.10 -19.21
CA LEU A 5 14.42 -25.88 -17.90
C LEU A 5 15.24 -24.83 -17.14
N TYR A 6 14.78 -23.60 -17.09
CA TYR A 6 15.34 -22.58 -16.21
C TYR A 6 14.93 -22.87 -14.77
N ASN A 7 15.90 -23.38 -14.05
CA ASN A 7 15.83 -23.68 -12.61
C ASN A 7 15.84 -22.36 -11.82
N MET A 8 14.66 -21.86 -11.45
CA MET A 8 14.50 -20.71 -10.54
C MET A 8 14.36 -21.17 -9.09
N SER A 9 15.30 -22.01 -8.64
CA SER A 9 15.44 -22.35 -7.23
C SER A 9 16.43 -21.36 -6.61
N SER A 10 15.99 -20.60 -5.62
CA SER A 10 16.84 -19.74 -4.76
C SER A 10 16.93 -18.25 -5.12
N MET A 11 15.82 -17.53 -5.11
CA MET A 11 15.87 -16.10 -4.79
C MET A 11 15.61 -15.91 -3.29
N LYS A 12 16.67 -16.02 -2.51
CA LYS A 12 16.71 -15.51 -1.13
C LYS A 12 16.56 -13.99 -1.18
N TRP A 13 15.41 -13.50 -0.77
CA TRP A 13 15.18 -12.10 -0.45
C TRP A 13 15.92 -11.71 0.86
N ARG A 14 17.25 -11.78 0.82
CA ARG A 14 18.13 -11.21 1.84
C ARG A 14 19.02 -10.20 1.14
N GLY A 15 18.73 -8.92 1.30
CA GLY A 15 19.68 -7.90 0.86
C GLY A 15 19.10 -6.57 0.45
N PHE A 16 18.16 -6.01 1.21
CA PHE A 16 17.80 -4.59 1.04
C PHE A 16 17.90 -3.83 2.37
N LEU A 17 18.99 -4.10 3.11
CA LEU A 17 19.38 -3.30 4.27
C LEU A 17 20.89 -3.38 4.38
N HIS A 18 21.61 -2.55 3.63
CA HIS A 18 22.94 -2.04 4.00
C HIS A 18 23.44 -1.12 2.88
N LEU A 19 22.84 0.05 2.75
CA LEU A 19 23.59 1.23 2.34
C LEU A 19 24.11 1.85 3.63
N ALA A 20 25.11 1.19 4.23
CA ALA A 20 25.96 1.83 5.21
C ALA A 20 26.73 2.93 4.49
N ASN A 21 26.37 4.17 4.75
CA ASN A 21 27.14 5.35 4.36
C ASN A 21 28.47 5.31 5.11
N PRO A 22 29.64 5.05 4.46
CA PRO A 22 30.91 4.89 5.14
C PRO A 22 31.60 6.21 5.52
N ASN A 23 30.86 7.32 5.63
CA ASN A 23 31.47 8.60 5.95
C ASN A 23 30.66 9.32 7.03
N PRO A 24 30.91 9.01 8.34
CA PRO A 24 30.38 9.87 9.41
C PRO A 24 31.16 11.20 9.33
N ARG A 25 30.53 12.21 8.75
CA ARG A 25 31.04 13.58 8.88
C ARG A 25 31.13 13.89 10.38
N PRO A 26 32.25 14.45 10.84
CA PRO A 26 32.39 14.82 12.25
C PRO A 26 31.26 15.80 12.60
N PHE A 27 30.53 15.47 13.66
CA PHE A 27 29.57 16.38 14.29
C PHE A 27 30.32 17.67 14.67
N LEU A 28 30.25 18.67 13.79
CA LEU A 28 30.58 20.01 14.15
C LEU A 28 29.56 20.48 15.18
N ASN A 29 30.02 20.50 16.40
CA ASN A 29 29.33 21.06 17.55
C ASN A 29 28.96 22.51 17.22
N PRO A 30 27.71 22.92 17.02
CA PRO A 30 27.36 24.31 16.84
C PRO A 30 27.43 24.95 18.21
N ARG A 31 28.65 25.44 18.58
CA ARG A 31 28.74 26.45 19.62
C ARG A 31 27.93 27.66 19.15
N ASN A 32 26.73 27.73 19.69
CA ASN A 32 26.14 28.92 20.23
C ASN A 32 26.57 30.24 19.59
N THR A 33 25.77 30.75 18.65
CA THR A 33 25.75 32.19 18.39
C THR A 33 24.36 32.59 17.89
N GLY A 34 23.75 33.44 18.66
CA GLY A 34 22.70 34.33 18.17
C GLY A 34 21.29 33.81 18.35
N MET A 35 20.57 34.45 19.25
CA MET A 35 19.12 34.45 19.34
C MET A 35 18.56 34.49 17.93
N SER A 36 17.96 33.38 17.50
CA SER A 36 17.18 33.30 16.26
C SER A 36 16.12 34.37 16.34
N ALA A 37 16.31 35.46 15.60
CA ALA A 37 15.22 36.39 15.37
C ALA A 37 14.03 35.57 14.90
N THR A 38 12.96 35.53 15.67
CA THR A 38 11.70 34.92 15.29
C THR A 38 11.25 35.63 14.02
N GLN A 39 11.53 35.03 12.86
CA GLN A 39 11.07 35.56 11.58
C GLN A 39 9.53 35.52 11.62
N THR A 40 8.92 36.65 11.81
CA THR A 40 7.48 36.86 11.74
C THR A 40 7.09 36.74 10.26
N ILE A 41 6.70 35.54 9.83
CA ILE A 41 6.15 35.29 8.50
C ILE A 41 4.79 35.97 8.44
N SER A 42 4.51 36.72 7.38
CA SER A 42 3.19 37.34 7.20
C SER A 42 2.11 36.24 6.97
N PRO A 43 0.86 36.48 7.37
CA PRO A 43 -0.21 35.48 7.15
C PRO A 43 -0.36 35.06 5.69
N LYS A 44 -0.15 35.98 4.73
CA LYS A 44 -0.20 35.70 3.29
C LYS A 44 0.94 34.78 2.84
N GLU A 45 2.15 35.00 3.32
CA GLU A 45 3.30 34.13 3.01
C GLU A 45 3.09 32.71 3.56
N ALA A 46 2.56 32.59 4.78
CA ALA A 46 2.21 31.29 5.36
C ALA A 46 1.14 30.56 4.54
N GLU A 47 0.10 31.26 4.09
CA GLU A 47 -0.96 30.70 3.25
C GLU A 47 -0.42 30.24 1.89
N THR A 48 0.43 31.03 1.25
CA THR A 48 1.09 30.67 -0.02
C THR A 48 1.97 29.44 0.15
N ALA A 49 2.80 29.39 1.21
CA ALA A 49 3.64 28.24 1.49
C ALA A 49 2.84 26.96 1.73
N LEU A 50 1.70 27.05 2.44
CA LEU A 50 0.80 25.91 2.64
C LEU A 50 0.15 25.42 1.33
N LEU A 51 -0.21 26.35 0.45
CA LEU A 51 -0.76 26.01 -0.87
C LEU A 51 0.26 25.27 -1.73
N GLU A 52 1.49 25.79 -1.80
CA GLU A 52 2.60 25.16 -2.53
C GLU A 52 2.93 23.79 -1.98
N LEU A 53 3.03 23.64 -0.65
CA LEU A 53 3.23 22.36 0.01
C LEU A 53 2.13 21.35 -0.35
N ASN A 54 0.87 21.77 -0.31
CA ASN A 54 -0.25 20.91 -0.66
C ASN A 54 -0.22 20.46 -2.14
N GLN A 55 0.18 21.36 -3.05
CA GLN A 55 0.36 21.02 -4.46
C GLN A 55 1.46 19.98 -4.66
N GLU A 56 2.60 20.14 -4.00
CA GLU A 56 3.72 19.19 -4.09
C GLU A 56 3.36 17.83 -3.47
N LEU A 57 2.69 17.80 -2.31
CA LEU A 57 2.19 16.57 -1.71
C LEU A 57 1.24 15.82 -2.65
N ASN A 58 0.33 16.53 -3.30
CA ASN A 58 -0.60 15.95 -4.28
C ASN A 58 0.14 15.38 -5.51
N ARG A 59 1.22 16.04 -5.94
CA ARG A 59 2.09 15.54 -7.02
C ARG A 59 2.80 14.26 -6.62
N LEU A 60 3.42 14.24 -5.43
CA LEU A 60 4.12 13.07 -4.90
C LEU A 60 3.18 11.89 -4.69
N GLN A 61 2.00 12.11 -4.14
CA GLN A 61 0.99 11.05 -3.97
C GLN A 61 0.57 10.42 -5.31
N ARG A 62 0.41 11.24 -6.35
CA ARG A 62 0.13 10.74 -7.71
C ARG A 62 1.28 9.91 -8.26
N ALA A 63 2.52 10.38 -8.11
CA ALA A 63 3.72 9.68 -8.57
C ALA A 63 3.86 8.31 -7.87
N ILE A 64 3.70 8.25 -6.55
CA ILE A 64 3.72 7.02 -5.76
C ILE A 64 2.65 6.04 -6.26
N ARG A 65 1.43 6.52 -6.45
CA ARG A 65 0.32 5.69 -6.92
C ARG A 65 0.60 5.09 -8.31
N LEU A 66 1.14 5.87 -9.22
CA LEU A 66 1.51 5.40 -10.56
C LEU A 66 2.62 4.36 -10.51
N ALA A 67 3.67 4.59 -9.71
CA ALA A 67 4.76 3.64 -9.52
C ALA A 67 4.28 2.31 -8.96
N ILE A 68 3.42 2.33 -7.94
CA ILE A 68 2.81 1.12 -7.38
C ILE A 68 1.95 0.41 -8.43
N GLN A 69 1.10 1.15 -9.17
CA GLN A 69 0.24 0.59 -10.22
C GLN A 69 1.07 -0.10 -11.31
N GLU A 70 2.17 0.51 -11.73
CA GLU A 70 3.08 -0.07 -12.72
C GLU A 70 3.70 -1.38 -12.23
N GLN A 71 4.22 -1.42 -11.00
CA GLN A 71 4.80 -2.64 -10.45
C GLN A 71 3.76 -3.76 -10.28
N LEU A 72 2.56 -3.44 -9.81
CA LEU A 72 1.49 -4.42 -9.67
C LEU A 72 1.00 -4.94 -11.03
N SER A 73 1.06 -4.12 -12.10
CA SER A 73 0.70 -4.58 -13.44
C SER A 73 1.64 -5.66 -13.98
N LYS A 74 2.92 -5.66 -13.55
CA LYS A 74 3.90 -6.70 -13.90
C LYS A 74 3.63 -8.04 -13.19
N MET A 75 2.84 -8.02 -12.12
CA MET A 75 2.48 -9.22 -11.36
C MET A 75 1.20 -9.90 -11.88
N VAL A 76 0.49 -9.28 -12.82
CA VAL A 76 -0.74 -9.84 -13.38
C VAL A 76 -0.46 -11.17 -14.06
N GLY A 77 -1.27 -12.18 -13.78
CA GLY A 77 -1.10 -13.51 -14.32
C GLY A 77 -0.12 -14.41 -13.54
N LEU A 78 0.63 -13.87 -12.56
CA LEU A 78 1.47 -14.69 -11.69
C LEU A 78 0.64 -15.54 -10.74
N SER A 79 1.12 -16.72 -10.43
CA SER A 79 0.60 -17.63 -9.42
C SER A 79 1.73 -18.52 -8.92
N PHE A 80 1.64 -18.92 -7.67
CA PHE A 80 2.44 -20.01 -7.12
C PHE A 80 1.57 -21.26 -7.02
N ASP A 81 2.17 -22.45 -7.17
CA ASP A 81 1.48 -23.74 -7.01
C ASP A 81 1.21 -24.08 -5.53
N ASP A 82 1.35 -23.10 -4.64
CA ASP A 82 1.28 -23.20 -3.20
C ASP A 82 0.35 -22.12 -2.64
N LEU A 83 -0.65 -22.55 -1.86
CA LEU A 83 -1.65 -21.67 -1.23
C LEU A 83 -1.00 -20.64 -0.30
N GLU A 84 -0.02 -21.06 0.52
CA GLU A 84 0.60 -20.16 1.49
C GLU A 84 1.42 -19.06 0.79
N LYS A 85 2.16 -19.41 -0.26
CA LYS A 85 2.91 -18.42 -1.05
C LYS A 85 1.99 -17.42 -1.75
N ASN A 86 0.84 -17.88 -2.26
CA ASN A 86 -0.16 -16.98 -2.84
C ASN A 86 -0.79 -16.08 -1.78
N ARG A 87 -1.02 -16.57 -0.55
CA ARG A 87 -1.49 -15.76 0.59
C ARG A 87 -0.46 -14.72 1.01
N GLU A 88 0.80 -15.10 1.14
CA GLU A 88 1.90 -14.19 1.45
C GLU A 88 2.02 -13.07 0.41
N LEU A 89 1.89 -13.41 -0.88
CA LEU A 89 1.87 -12.42 -1.95
C LEU A 89 0.69 -11.45 -1.80
N ALA A 90 -0.53 -11.96 -1.60
CA ALA A 90 -1.72 -11.14 -1.44
C ALA A 90 -1.63 -10.24 -0.19
N GLU A 91 -1.07 -10.75 0.91
CA GLU A 91 -0.86 -9.98 2.14
C GLU A 91 0.21 -8.91 1.96
N SER A 92 1.32 -9.22 1.27
CA SER A 92 2.37 -8.24 0.94
C SER A 92 1.84 -7.10 0.07
N ILE A 93 1.01 -7.41 -0.93
CA ILE A 93 0.31 -6.42 -1.75
C ILE A 93 -0.62 -5.57 -0.84
N HIS A 94 -1.37 -6.21 0.04
CA HIS A 94 -2.26 -5.50 0.95
C HIS A 94 -1.50 -4.54 1.88
N GLN A 95 -0.42 -4.98 2.50
CA GLN A 95 0.42 -4.16 3.40
C GLN A 95 1.03 -2.97 2.66
N LEU A 96 1.57 -3.19 1.45
CA LEU A 96 2.08 -2.12 0.61
C LEU A 96 1.01 -1.07 0.32
N LEU A 97 -0.18 -1.49 -0.08
CA LEU A 97 -1.28 -0.58 -0.38
C LEU A 97 -1.78 0.15 0.86
N ASP A 98 -1.87 -0.55 2.00
CA ASP A 98 -2.33 0.03 3.26
C ASP A 98 -1.41 1.12 3.78
N SER A 99 -0.09 0.93 3.67
CA SER A 99 0.92 1.92 4.08
C SER A 99 0.86 3.22 3.27
N HIS A 100 0.34 3.16 2.03
CA HIS A 100 0.18 4.32 1.16
C HIS A 100 -1.28 4.82 1.08
N GLY A 101 -2.15 4.38 1.98
CA GLY A 101 -3.56 4.80 1.99
C GLY A 101 -4.33 4.38 0.74
N LEU A 102 -3.98 3.24 0.15
CA LEU A 102 -4.59 2.70 -1.06
C LEU A 102 -5.35 1.40 -0.81
N ARG A 103 -6.25 1.06 -1.73
CA ARG A 103 -6.98 -0.22 -1.83
C ARG A 103 -7.04 -0.68 -3.28
N VAL A 104 -7.30 -1.95 -3.48
CA VAL A 104 -7.66 -2.46 -4.80
C VAL A 104 -9.11 -2.10 -5.11
N ARG A 105 -9.40 -1.81 -6.38
CA ARG A 105 -10.77 -1.63 -6.87
C ARG A 105 -11.31 -2.96 -7.36
N CYS A 106 -12.43 -3.41 -6.81
CA CYS A 106 -13.11 -4.59 -7.32
C CYS A 106 -13.56 -4.37 -8.78
N PRO A 107 -13.21 -5.24 -9.73
CA PRO A 107 -13.61 -5.07 -11.13
C PRO A 107 -15.11 -5.31 -11.37
N GLU A 108 -15.78 -6.08 -10.50
CA GLU A 108 -17.19 -6.43 -10.65
C GLU A 108 -18.12 -5.34 -10.13
N CYS A 109 -17.84 -4.78 -8.94
CA CYS A 109 -18.74 -3.80 -8.31
C CYS A 109 -18.13 -2.41 -8.12
N GLY A 110 -16.84 -2.23 -8.44
CA GLY A 110 -16.16 -0.94 -8.34
C GLY A 110 -15.78 -0.49 -6.92
N HIS A 111 -16.20 -1.22 -5.87
CA HIS A 111 -15.92 -0.85 -4.48
C HIS A 111 -14.45 -1.08 -4.11
N PRO A 112 -13.93 -0.30 -3.14
CA PRO A 112 -12.63 -0.58 -2.54
C PRO A 112 -12.62 -1.94 -1.85
N ALA A 113 -11.60 -2.75 -2.14
CA ALA A 113 -11.50 -4.12 -1.66
C ALA A 113 -10.07 -4.43 -1.16
N ILE A 114 -9.92 -5.57 -0.51
CA ILE A 114 -8.64 -6.18 -0.16
C ILE A 114 -8.47 -7.41 -1.03
N LEU A 115 -7.29 -7.57 -1.65
CA LEU A 115 -6.96 -8.80 -2.36
C LEU A 115 -6.66 -9.89 -1.33
N ARG A 116 -7.30 -11.05 -1.47
CA ARG A 116 -7.08 -12.21 -0.61
C ARG A 116 -7.00 -13.48 -1.43
N VAL A 117 -6.50 -14.56 -0.82
CA VAL A 117 -6.50 -15.90 -1.40
C VAL A 117 -7.35 -16.81 -0.53
N LEU A 118 -8.35 -17.45 -1.14
CA LEU A 118 -9.21 -18.43 -0.49
C LEU A 118 -8.83 -19.86 -0.91
N PRO A 119 -8.92 -20.84 0.00
CA PRO A 119 -8.63 -22.25 -0.29
C PRO A 119 -9.81 -22.88 -1.08
N ARG A 120 -9.95 -22.50 -2.34
CA ARG A 120 -10.98 -23.05 -3.26
C ARG A 120 -10.30 -23.67 -4.47
N GLY A 121 -10.84 -24.81 -4.93
CA GLY A 121 -10.27 -25.53 -6.08
C GLY A 121 -9.04 -26.32 -5.70
N ASP A 122 -7.93 -26.05 -6.39
CA ASP A 122 -6.67 -26.78 -6.23
C ASP A 122 -5.85 -26.30 -5.01
N SER A 123 -4.69 -26.92 -4.79
CA SER A 123 -3.74 -26.62 -3.72
C SER A 123 -3.24 -25.16 -3.71
N SER A 124 -3.31 -24.44 -4.85
CA SER A 124 -2.87 -23.05 -4.99
C SER A 124 -3.86 -22.00 -4.50
N GLY A 125 -5.15 -22.36 -4.31
CA GLY A 125 -6.23 -21.44 -3.95
C GLY A 125 -6.63 -20.49 -5.08
N VAL A 126 -7.49 -19.50 -4.76
CA VAL A 126 -7.99 -18.51 -5.73
C VAL A 126 -7.92 -17.10 -5.16
N PHE A 127 -7.53 -16.14 -5.99
CA PHE A 127 -7.52 -14.70 -5.66
C PHE A 127 -8.92 -14.12 -5.71
N VAL A 128 -9.31 -13.44 -4.66
CA VAL A 128 -10.63 -12.79 -4.51
C VAL A 128 -10.49 -11.36 -4.02
N PHE A 129 -11.48 -10.54 -4.32
CA PHE A 129 -11.65 -9.18 -3.81
C PHE A 129 -12.60 -9.21 -2.61
N ASP A 130 -12.05 -9.05 -1.40
CA ASP A 130 -12.79 -9.03 -0.12
C ASP A 130 -13.18 -7.59 0.22
N HIS A 131 -14.45 -7.32 0.36
CA HIS A 131 -14.98 -6.00 0.72
C HIS A 131 -16.36 -6.09 1.39
N THR A 132 -16.82 -4.97 1.92
CA THR A 132 -18.12 -4.87 2.57
C THR A 132 -19.03 -3.94 1.79
N ILE A 133 -20.17 -4.45 1.35
CA ILE A 133 -21.23 -3.69 0.68
C ILE A 133 -22.45 -3.69 1.61
N GLU A 134 -22.97 -2.51 1.96
CA GLU A 134 -24.17 -2.36 2.82
C GLU A 134 -24.07 -3.11 4.15
N GLY A 135 -22.87 -3.19 4.72
CA GLY A 135 -22.64 -3.93 5.97
C GLY A 135 -22.43 -5.45 5.81
N LYS A 136 -22.63 -6.00 4.62
CA LYS A 136 -22.43 -7.42 4.33
C LYS A 136 -21.07 -7.66 3.69
N ARG A 137 -20.28 -8.59 4.25
CA ARG A 137 -19.02 -9.00 3.67
C ARG A 137 -19.25 -9.79 2.38
N THR A 138 -18.58 -9.40 1.30
CA THR A 138 -18.75 -9.94 -0.04
C THR A 138 -17.39 -10.28 -0.64
N PHE A 139 -17.31 -11.38 -1.39
CA PHE A 139 -16.13 -11.83 -2.10
C PHE A 139 -16.45 -11.91 -3.60
N HIS A 140 -15.69 -11.17 -4.41
CA HIS A 140 -15.78 -11.22 -5.86
C HIS A 140 -14.48 -11.76 -6.47
N GLY A 141 -14.54 -12.26 -7.71
CA GLY A 141 -13.42 -12.87 -8.39
C GLY A 141 -13.38 -14.39 -8.19
N GLY A 142 -12.18 -14.96 -8.12
CA GLY A 142 -11.97 -16.42 -8.02
C GLY A 142 -11.01 -16.92 -9.09
N ARG A 143 -10.00 -16.11 -9.45
CA ARG A 143 -8.97 -16.49 -10.41
C ARG A 143 -7.82 -17.18 -9.70
N LYS A 144 -7.19 -18.17 -10.36
CA LYS A 144 -6.00 -18.86 -9.86
C LYS A 144 -4.73 -17.98 -9.91
N THR A 145 -4.74 -16.97 -10.75
CA THR A 145 -3.61 -16.04 -10.95
C THR A 145 -3.96 -14.66 -10.42
N VAL A 146 -2.92 -13.86 -10.12
CA VAL A 146 -3.07 -12.46 -9.73
C VAL A 146 -3.91 -11.72 -10.78
N PRO A 147 -5.06 -11.15 -10.40
CA PRO A 147 -5.92 -10.42 -11.32
C PRO A 147 -5.35 -9.06 -11.68
N ILE A 148 -5.94 -8.40 -12.68
CA ILE A 148 -5.66 -6.99 -12.97
C ILE A 148 -6.06 -6.15 -11.76
N ILE A 149 -5.06 -5.46 -11.17
CA ILE A 149 -5.23 -4.62 -9.99
C ILE A 149 -5.37 -3.16 -10.43
N ARG A 150 -6.45 -2.51 -10.04
CA ARG A 150 -6.65 -1.07 -10.16
C ARG A 150 -6.69 -0.46 -8.76
N LEU A 151 -6.04 0.69 -8.60
CA LEU A 151 -5.91 1.34 -7.29
C LEU A 151 -6.97 2.40 -7.07
N VAL A 152 -7.49 2.46 -5.84
CA VAL A 152 -8.37 3.52 -5.33
C VAL A 152 -7.87 3.99 -3.97
N ALA A 153 -8.29 5.18 -3.55
CA ALA A 153 -8.01 5.65 -2.21
C ALA A 153 -8.68 4.74 -1.16
N LYS A 154 -8.00 4.53 -0.05
CA LYS A 154 -8.55 3.82 1.11
C LYS A 154 -9.71 4.65 1.69
N PRO A 155 -10.91 4.09 1.87
CA PRO A 155 -12.01 4.82 2.47
C PRO A 155 -11.68 5.19 3.93
N PRO A 156 -12.14 6.36 4.40
CA PRO A 156 -11.95 6.75 5.79
C PRO A 156 -12.62 5.72 6.71
N ARG A 157 -11.96 5.42 7.84
CA ARG A 157 -12.56 4.56 8.85
C ARG A 157 -13.82 5.24 9.40
N LYS A 158 -14.96 4.58 9.27
CA LYS A 158 -16.17 5.02 9.98
C LYS A 158 -15.83 4.99 11.47
N SER A 159 -15.85 6.16 12.15
CA SER A 159 -15.70 6.20 13.60
C SER A 159 -16.82 5.31 14.19
N ARG A 160 -16.45 4.36 15.04
CA ARG A 160 -17.44 3.68 15.87
C ARG A 160 -18.09 4.77 16.71
N ARG A 161 -19.27 5.22 16.34
CA ARG A 161 -20.15 5.94 17.26
C ARG A 161 -20.30 4.99 18.46
N THR A 162 -19.70 5.35 19.57
CA THR A 162 -19.98 4.74 20.86
C THR A 162 -21.49 4.92 21.04
N ALA A 163 -22.24 3.81 20.82
CA ALA A 163 -23.65 3.79 21.17
C ALA A 163 -23.69 4.07 22.67
N ALA A 164 -24.15 5.27 23.02
CA ALA A 164 -24.42 5.62 24.41
C ALA A 164 -25.36 4.54 24.93
N LYS A 165 -24.89 3.78 25.93
CA LYS A 165 -25.72 2.81 26.64
C LYS A 165 -26.92 3.60 27.19
N PRO A 166 -28.19 3.24 26.88
CA PRO A 166 -29.32 3.88 27.53
C PRO A 166 -29.20 3.61 29.03
N SER A 167 -29.09 4.67 29.81
CA SER A 167 -29.17 4.60 31.26
C SER A 167 -30.58 4.07 31.61
N LYS A 168 -30.62 2.86 32.15
CA LYS A 168 -31.85 2.36 32.79
C LYS A 168 -32.12 3.25 34.03
N ILE A 169 -33.18 4.00 33.96
CA ILE A 169 -33.82 4.63 35.12
C ILE A 169 -34.65 3.56 35.83
#